data_390cf241d27114f51cd07c60383c5fde
#
_entry.id   390cf241d27114f51cd07c60383c5fde
#
_cell.length_a   1.000
_cell.length_b   1.000
_cell.length_c   1.000
_cell.angle_alpha   90.00
_cell.angle_beta   90.00
_cell.angle_gamma   90.00
#
_symmetry.space_group_name_H-M   'P 1'
#
loop_
_entity.id
_entity.type
_entity.pdbx_description
1 polymer ?
#
loop_
_entity_poly.entity_id
_entity_poly.type
_entity_poly.pdbx_seq_one_letter_code
_entity_poly.pdbx_strand_id
1 'polypeptide(L)'
;MAIVYAQFAAAQTHADGLAAMQLENWDKAISIYTALTKANPADQTAFLILGSAHLAKGEKDKAKAAFDAAFNAKPDSPLAFVVNGRITMLKNDIVETDVQFKKAAKAGKKDSNVLRQIGESFLYTPTGVKPNFVRAEEFLKMSYEANSKDYTTLMTLGYMYKEKPDGGLAAQQYELAEALEPKNPLPKFMLAKVYKAAKLKDKYLDYLDRTIAISPRYTLALRAKAEAFYYDRKYDKATVAYKALVADGDEVTVEDEMQLANSLFITKDYPASITLVEKIIQKDGSKNYLRRLLGYSYYETGDYPKGMGIMTDYFAKVTPDKVLATDYQYLARLLVKSKGDTLTAVENFKKAIAMDSSTWSLYKEIGELYYSKRDNCNAAMSYQMYLDSVPKPEATDLYKLGLAQYYCKDDTLRYQKAETTFLRITQLVPTAGIGWLWSAKAATKLEPDVQAHPEMAAQFGRARPYFEKYVGIASVDKEKNKKDLIIALEYLTYYFFLQGDVEGTRTNATKLLELDPANQTGIELMEAVKSGTMVPITPGTPGAPGTPTPPVTPTPPNSGGGKG
;
A
#
# COMPACT_ATOMS: atom_id res chain seq x y z
N MET A 1 25.33 14.45 43.71
CA MET A 1 26.53 13.90 43.04
C MET A 1 26.09 13.57 41.60
N ALA A 2 26.24 14.52 40.65
CA ALA A 2 25.89 14.35 39.26
C ALA A 2 27.06 13.63 38.59
N ILE A 3 26.82 12.40 38.13
CA ILE A 3 27.79 11.66 37.32
C ILE A 3 27.72 12.24 35.92
N VAL A 4 28.70 13.08 35.57
CA VAL A 4 28.94 13.54 34.22
C VAL A 4 29.44 12.33 33.41
N TYR A 5 28.61 11.70 32.63
CA TYR A 5 29.04 10.81 31.57
C TYR A 5 29.74 11.65 30.50
N ALA A 6 31.04 11.80 30.59
CA ALA A 6 31.87 12.20 29.47
C ALA A 6 31.83 11.04 28.48
N GLN A 7 31.00 11.16 27.45
CA GLN A 7 31.16 10.36 26.25
C GLN A 7 32.52 10.73 25.64
N PHE A 8 33.49 9.83 25.77
CA PHE A 8 34.70 9.87 24.96
C PHE A 8 34.26 9.69 23.50
N ALA A 9 34.09 10.81 22.78
CA ALA A 9 34.00 10.75 21.33
C ALA A 9 35.30 10.08 20.84
N ALA A 10 35.19 8.91 20.22
CA ALA A 10 36.31 8.26 19.59
C ALA A 10 36.99 9.27 18.67
N ALA A 11 38.33 9.40 18.74
CA ALA A 11 39.06 10.34 17.90
C ALA A 11 38.77 10.03 16.43
N GLN A 12 38.29 11.01 15.69
CA GLN A 12 38.00 10.88 14.26
C GLN A 12 39.29 10.56 13.51
N THR A 13 39.22 9.66 12.52
CA THR A 13 40.37 9.14 11.80
C THR A 13 40.30 9.46 10.31
N HIS A 14 41.42 9.34 9.62
CA HIS A 14 41.44 9.38 8.14
C HIS A 14 40.53 8.29 7.51
N ALA A 15 40.38 7.14 8.16
CA ALA A 15 39.48 6.08 7.69
C ALA A 15 38.02 6.53 7.72
N ASP A 16 37.60 7.21 8.80
CA ASP A 16 36.25 7.77 8.91
C ASP A 16 36.00 8.85 7.84
N GLY A 17 37.01 9.69 7.63
CA GLY A 17 36.99 10.73 6.58
C GLY A 17 36.88 10.12 5.18
N LEU A 18 37.67 9.09 4.88
CA LEU A 18 37.59 8.35 3.61
C LEU A 18 36.20 7.73 3.42
N ALA A 19 35.64 7.12 4.46
CA ALA A 19 34.30 6.56 4.39
C ALA A 19 33.27 7.65 4.05
N ALA A 20 33.36 8.81 4.68
CA ALA A 20 32.47 9.95 4.38
C ALA A 20 32.61 10.42 2.91
N MET A 21 33.84 10.52 2.39
CA MET A 21 34.11 10.86 0.97
C MET A 21 33.53 9.82 0.01
N GLN A 22 33.74 8.52 0.26
CA GLN A 22 33.22 7.41 -0.55
C GLN A 22 31.69 7.34 -0.57
N LEU A 23 31.06 7.78 0.52
CA LEU A 23 29.60 7.84 0.68
C LEU A 23 28.99 9.17 0.23
N GLU A 24 29.84 10.11 -0.26
CA GLU A 24 29.43 11.45 -0.69
C GLU A 24 28.75 12.26 0.42
N ASN A 25 29.04 11.92 1.68
CA ASN A 25 28.59 12.69 2.84
C ASN A 25 29.57 13.83 3.10
N TRP A 26 29.46 14.88 2.26
CA TRP A 26 30.40 15.99 2.25
C TRP A 26 30.44 16.74 3.57
N ASP A 27 29.31 16.94 4.24
CA ASP A 27 29.26 17.63 5.53
C ASP A 27 30.01 16.85 6.62
N LYS A 28 29.84 15.52 6.66
CA LYS A 28 30.56 14.65 7.57
C LYS A 28 32.07 14.63 7.24
N ALA A 29 32.43 14.55 5.96
CA ALA A 29 33.81 14.62 5.53
C ALA A 29 34.48 15.94 5.94
N ILE A 30 33.81 17.09 5.69
CA ILE A 30 34.28 18.42 6.10
C ILE A 30 34.47 18.49 7.60
N SER A 31 33.51 18.02 8.39
CA SER A 31 33.59 17.99 9.86
C SER A 31 34.81 17.20 10.33
N ILE A 32 35.00 15.99 9.80
CA ILE A 32 36.12 15.09 10.17
C ILE A 32 37.47 15.72 9.80
N TYR A 33 37.64 16.15 8.55
CA TYR A 33 38.92 16.70 8.12
C TYR A 33 39.21 18.07 8.74
N THR A 34 38.20 18.85 9.10
CA THR A 34 38.40 20.07 9.92
C THR A 34 38.94 19.73 11.31
N ALA A 35 38.43 18.68 11.94
CA ALA A 35 38.95 18.22 13.23
C ALA A 35 40.39 17.67 13.11
N LEU A 36 40.67 16.87 12.07
CA LEU A 36 42.02 16.33 11.82
C LEU A 36 43.06 17.43 11.56
N THR A 37 42.73 18.42 10.73
CA THR A 37 43.64 19.55 10.45
C THR A 37 43.88 20.44 11.66
N LYS A 38 42.88 20.57 12.53
CA LYS A 38 43.02 21.26 13.81
C LYS A 38 43.92 20.47 14.79
N ALA A 39 43.78 19.15 14.86
CA ALA A 39 44.58 18.28 15.71
C ALA A 39 46.03 18.15 15.21
N ASN A 40 46.25 18.11 13.89
CA ASN A 40 47.56 18.07 13.27
C ASN A 40 47.67 19.09 12.14
N PRO A 41 48.07 20.33 12.41
CA PRO A 41 48.26 21.38 11.41
C PRO A 41 49.34 21.11 10.36
N ALA A 42 50.17 20.07 10.56
CA ALA A 42 51.19 19.63 9.61
C ALA A 42 50.67 18.54 8.64
N ASP A 43 49.43 18.09 8.78
CA ASP A 43 48.82 17.07 7.93
C ASP A 43 48.30 17.67 6.60
N GLN A 44 49.23 17.76 5.65
CA GLN A 44 48.97 18.29 4.33
C GLN A 44 47.91 17.49 3.56
N THR A 45 47.86 16.18 3.76
CA THR A 45 46.86 15.29 3.13
C THR A 45 45.45 15.59 3.64
N ALA A 46 45.32 15.81 4.95
CA ALA A 46 44.01 16.16 5.54
C ALA A 46 43.48 17.49 4.98
N PHE A 47 44.33 18.50 4.82
CA PHE A 47 43.93 19.77 4.19
C PHE A 47 43.55 19.61 2.71
N LEU A 48 44.29 18.78 1.95
CA LEU A 48 43.95 18.50 0.54
C LEU A 48 42.58 17.83 0.42
N ILE A 49 42.25 16.87 1.28
CA ILE A 49 40.96 16.19 1.24
C ILE A 49 39.84 17.12 1.75
N LEU A 50 40.11 17.96 2.76
CA LEU A 50 39.17 19.00 3.19
C LEU A 50 38.80 19.94 2.03
N GLY A 51 39.79 20.39 1.28
CA GLY A 51 39.59 21.19 0.06
C GLY A 51 38.76 20.45 -0.99
N SER A 52 39.01 19.15 -1.21
CA SER A 52 38.24 18.31 -2.12
C SER A 52 36.78 18.19 -1.69
N ALA A 53 36.52 17.99 -0.39
CA ALA A 53 35.17 17.91 0.15
C ALA A 53 34.40 19.25 -0.03
N HIS A 54 35.06 20.38 0.21
CA HIS A 54 34.48 21.69 -0.07
C HIS A 54 34.20 21.91 -1.56
N LEU A 55 35.08 21.46 -2.47
CA LEU A 55 34.82 21.51 -3.91
C LEU A 55 33.59 20.69 -4.31
N ALA A 56 33.50 19.45 -3.83
CA ALA A 56 32.37 18.58 -4.11
C ALA A 56 31.03 19.18 -3.61
N LYS A 57 31.09 19.98 -2.54
CA LYS A 57 29.93 20.74 -2.03
C LYS A 57 29.69 22.08 -2.76
N GLY A 58 30.57 22.49 -3.66
CA GLY A 58 30.46 23.74 -4.39
C GLY A 58 31.01 24.97 -3.65
N GLU A 59 31.71 24.80 -2.54
CA GLU A 59 32.24 25.85 -1.67
C GLU A 59 33.67 26.27 -2.08
N LYS A 60 33.83 26.88 -3.25
CA LYS A 60 35.11 27.16 -3.89
C LYS A 60 36.10 27.99 -3.04
N ASP A 61 35.60 28.98 -2.31
CA ASP A 61 36.47 29.85 -1.49
C ASP A 61 37.01 29.10 -0.25
N LYS A 62 36.21 28.26 0.37
CA LYS A 62 36.63 27.39 1.48
C LYS A 62 37.61 26.33 1.02
N ALA A 63 37.40 25.77 -0.18
CA ALA A 63 38.33 24.84 -0.77
C ALA A 63 39.70 25.50 -1.02
N LYS A 64 39.70 26.71 -1.57
CA LYS A 64 40.93 27.49 -1.75
C LYS A 64 41.64 27.74 -0.42
N ALA A 65 40.93 28.15 0.62
CA ALA A 65 41.52 28.38 1.96
C ALA A 65 42.16 27.11 2.52
N ALA A 66 41.51 25.94 2.32
CA ALA A 66 42.09 24.65 2.73
C ALA A 66 43.36 24.31 1.92
N PHE A 67 43.38 24.59 0.62
CA PHE A 67 44.57 24.37 -0.20
C PHE A 67 45.71 25.33 0.17
N ASP A 68 45.42 26.61 0.44
CA ASP A 68 46.43 27.56 0.91
C ASP A 68 47.04 27.09 2.27
N ALA A 69 46.20 26.57 3.17
CA ALA A 69 46.68 25.99 4.42
C ALA A 69 47.53 24.73 4.20
N ALA A 70 47.13 23.87 3.23
CA ALA A 70 47.93 22.71 2.85
C ALA A 70 49.32 23.09 2.32
N PHE A 71 49.41 24.15 1.50
CA PHE A 71 50.69 24.68 1.01
C PHE A 71 51.58 25.15 2.16
N ASN A 72 51.02 25.96 3.06
CA ASN A 72 51.76 26.54 4.18
C ASN A 72 52.23 25.47 5.20
N ALA A 73 51.55 24.35 5.29
CA ALA A 73 51.92 23.28 6.20
C ALA A 73 53.27 22.63 5.84
N LYS A 74 53.58 22.42 4.54
CA LYS A 74 54.86 21.85 4.03
C LYS A 74 55.15 22.35 2.61
N PRO A 75 55.71 23.57 2.44
CA PRO A 75 55.90 24.16 1.11
C PRO A 75 56.88 23.41 0.19
N ASP A 76 57.82 22.70 0.79
CA ASP A 76 58.90 21.98 0.05
C ASP A 76 58.59 20.51 -0.20
N SER A 77 57.36 20.04 0.11
CA SER A 77 56.95 18.66 -0.09
C SER A 77 56.53 18.38 -1.54
N PRO A 78 56.58 17.12 -2.01
CA PRO A 78 55.96 16.74 -3.28
C PRO A 78 54.47 17.09 -3.35
N LEU A 79 53.75 17.01 -2.24
CA LEU A 79 52.34 17.41 -2.16
C LEU A 79 52.11 18.91 -2.37
N ALA A 80 53.11 19.78 -2.09
CA ALA A 80 52.97 21.21 -2.35
C ALA A 80 52.75 21.52 -3.85
N PHE A 81 53.34 20.73 -4.74
CA PHE A 81 53.08 20.81 -6.19
C PHE A 81 51.64 20.35 -6.51
N VAL A 82 51.10 19.31 -5.83
CA VAL A 82 49.68 18.93 -5.97
C VAL A 82 48.79 20.09 -5.55
N VAL A 83 49.06 20.73 -4.40
CA VAL A 83 48.31 21.89 -3.89
C VAL A 83 48.32 23.02 -4.92
N ASN A 84 49.51 23.38 -5.45
CA ASN A 84 49.62 24.45 -6.45
C ASN A 84 48.82 24.07 -7.71
N GLY A 85 48.87 22.82 -8.17
CA GLY A 85 48.05 22.32 -9.28
C GLY A 85 46.57 22.50 -9.02
N ARG A 86 46.07 22.24 -7.81
CA ARG A 86 44.65 22.48 -7.44
C ARG A 86 44.30 23.95 -7.39
N ILE A 87 45.20 24.80 -6.88
CA ILE A 87 44.98 26.27 -6.85
C ILE A 87 44.91 26.82 -8.28
N THR A 88 45.81 26.40 -9.19
CA THR A 88 45.79 26.80 -10.61
C THR A 88 44.55 26.27 -11.34
N MET A 89 44.12 25.06 -11.01
CA MET A 89 42.85 24.48 -11.51
C MET A 89 41.63 25.36 -11.10
N LEU A 90 41.59 25.87 -9.87
CA LEU A 90 40.55 26.82 -9.42
C LEU A 90 40.54 28.11 -10.22
N LYS A 91 41.71 28.54 -10.76
CA LYS A 91 41.86 29.72 -11.63
C LYS A 91 41.60 29.40 -13.09
N ASN A 92 41.30 28.14 -13.42
CA ASN A 92 41.16 27.63 -14.79
C ASN A 92 42.43 27.76 -15.66
N ASP A 93 43.61 27.77 -15.02
CA ASP A 93 44.90 27.75 -15.68
C ASP A 93 45.36 26.31 -15.93
N ILE A 94 44.91 25.74 -17.04
CA ILE A 94 45.13 24.34 -17.40
C ILE A 94 46.63 24.06 -17.64
N VAL A 95 47.35 25.01 -18.25
CA VAL A 95 48.77 24.85 -18.59
C VAL A 95 49.60 24.76 -17.32
N GLU A 96 49.46 25.70 -16.41
CA GLU A 96 50.21 25.66 -15.15
C GLU A 96 49.76 24.52 -14.23
N THR A 97 48.47 24.14 -14.25
CA THR A 97 47.97 22.92 -13.57
C THR A 97 48.73 21.68 -14.01
N ASP A 98 48.90 21.48 -15.32
CA ASP A 98 49.66 20.34 -15.87
C ASP A 98 51.12 20.37 -15.48
N VAL A 99 51.74 21.56 -15.52
CA VAL A 99 53.13 21.75 -15.08
C VAL A 99 53.31 21.33 -13.62
N GLN A 100 52.43 21.78 -12.74
CA GLN A 100 52.48 21.49 -11.30
C GLN A 100 52.26 19.97 -11.04
N PHE A 101 51.28 19.36 -11.68
CA PHE A 101 51.05 17.90 -11.51
C PHE A 101 52.20 17.04 -12.07
N LYS A 102 52.83 17.43 -13.16
CA LYS A 102 54.07 16.79 -13.67
C LYS A 102 55.23 16.91 -12.68
N LYS A 103 55.41 18.09 -12.07
CA LYS A 103 56.41 18.27 -11.01
C LYS A 103 56.10 17.39 -9.79
N ALA A 104 54.83 17.35 -9.34
CA ALA A 104 54.42 16.49 -8.26
C ALA A 104 54.67 15.02 -8.54
N ALA A 105 54.28 14.52 -9.71
CA ALA A 105 54.47 13.13 -10.12
C ALA A 105 55.94 12.76 -10.23
N LYS A 106 56.81 13.66 -10.72
CA LYS A 106 58.27 13.45 -10.77
C LYS A 106 58.88 13.40 -9.37
N ALA A 107 58.51 14.31 -8.48
CA ALA A 107 58.99 14.38 -7.10
C ALA A 107 58.46 13.22 -6.22
N GLY A 108 57.21 12.83 -6.40
CA GLY A 108 56.52 11.78 -5.68
C GLY A 108 56.40 10.45 -6.41
N LYS A 109 57.34 10.11 -7.34
CA LYS A 109 57.24 8.95 -8.24
C LYS A 109 56.99 7.61 -7.55
N LYS A 110 57.44 7.43 -6.31
CA LYS A 110 57.27 6.21 -5.51
C LYS A 110 56.30 6.40 -4.31
N ASP A 111 55.68 7.55 -4.25
CA ASP A 111 54.73 7.89 -3.16
C ASP A 111 53.29 7.74 -3.68
N SER A 112 52.64 6.64 -3.31
CA SER A 112 51.25 6.35 -3.71
C SER A 112 50.28 7.48 -3.29
N ASN A 113 50.50 8.12 -2.14
CA ASN A 113 49.68 9.23 -1.67
C ASN A 113 49.77 10.44 -2.61
N VAL A 114 50.98 10.83 -3.01
CA VAL A 114 51.17 11.96 -3.96
C VAL A 114 50.45 11.68 -5.26
N LEU A 115 50.68 10.52 -5.86
CA LEU A 115 50.07 10.11 -7.12
C LEU A 115 48.54 10.02 -7.01
N ARG A 116 48.04 9.46 -5.92
CA ARG A 116 46.60 9.42 -5.63
C ARG A 116 45.99 10.83 -5.54
N GLN A 117 46.63 11.74 -4.81
CA GLN A 117 46.15 13.12 -4.67
C GLN A 117 46.12 13.89 -6.00
N ILE A 118 47.02 13.57 -6.96
CA ILE A 118 46.90 14.10 -8.33
C ILE A 118 45.66 13.50 -9.00
N GLY A 119 45.44 12.19 -8.96
CA GLY A 119 44.27 11.51 -9.52
C GLY A 119 42.96 12.07 -8.96
N GLU A 120 42.85 12.23 -7.63
CA GLU A 120 41.69 12.81 -6.93
C GLU A 120 41.41 14.25 -7.38
N SER A 121 42.44 15.01 -7.82
CA SER A 121 42.26 16.37 -8.34
C SER A 121 41.38 16.42 -9.60
N PHE A 122 41.38 15.36 -10.38
CA PHE A 122 40.56 15.21 -11.58
C PHE A 122 39.18 14.62 -11.31
N LEU A 123 38.93 14.08 -10.11
CA LEU A 123 37.62 13.58 -9.66
C LEU A 123 36.80 14.66 -8.96
N TYR A 124 37.41 15.34 -8.01
CA TYR A 124 36.76 16.40 -7.22
C TYR A 124 37.03 17.76 -7.84
N THR A 125 36.27 18.07 -8.88
CA THR A 125 36.43 19.28 -9.70
C THR A 125 35.53 20.42 -9.21
N PRO A 126 35.84 21.69 -9.55
CA PRO A 126 34.94 22.80 -9.27
C PRO A 126 33.54 22.62 -9.88
N THR A 127 32.52 23.19 -9.25
CA THR A 127 31.14 23.15 -9.75
C THR A 127 31.08 23.60 -11.23
N GLY A 128 30.41 22.80 -12.05
CA GLY A 128 30.27 23.04 -13.49
C GLY A 128 31.40 22.46 -14.35
N VAL A 129 32.48 21.98 -13.73
CA VAL A 129 33.59 21.28 -14.42
C VAL A 129 33.39 19.77 -14.29
N LYS A 130 33.29 19.05 -15.42
CA LYS A 130 33.14 17.59 -15.40
C LYS A 130 34.44 16.91 -14.95
N PRO A 131 34.36 15.82 -14.15
CA PRO A 131 35.52 15.00 -13.82
C PRO A 131 36.25 14.49 -15.08
N ASN A 132 37.57 14.50 -15.02
CA ASN A 132 38.39 13.93 -16.09
C ASN A 132 38.86 12.50 -15.71
N PHE A 133 37.99 11.54 -15.98
CA PHE A 133 38.25 10.13 -15.62
C PHE A 133 39.52 9.55 -16.28
N VAL A 134 39.91 10.02 -17.48
CA VAL A 134 41.13 9.53 -18.16
C VAL A 134 42.38 9.91 -17.36
N ARG A 135 42.44 11.19 -16.96
CA ARG A 135 43.61 11.68 -16.18
C ARG A 135 43.56 11.12 -14.74
N ALA A 136 42.36 11.02 -14.14
CA ALA A 136 42.24 10.40 -12.84
C ALA A 136 42.73 8.95 -12.85
N GLU A 137 42.28 8.16 -13.83
CA GLU A 137 42.69 6.75 -14.00
C GLU A 137 44.18 6.60 -14.18
N GLU A 138 44.81 7.42 -15.02
CA GLU A 138 46.26 7.43 -15.26
C GLU A 138 47.01 7.53 -13.91
N PHE A 139 46.78 8.56 -13.14
CA PHE A 139 47.49 8.81 -11.89
C PHE A 139 47.11 7.83 -10.77
N LEU A 140 45.88 7.36 -10.71
CA LEU A 140 45.48 6.36 -9.74
C LEU A 140 46.08 4.98 -10.04
N LYS A 141 46.27 4.61 -11.32
CA LYS A 141 47.02 3.41 -11.70
C LYS A 141 48.49 3.53 -11.33
N MET A 142 49.12 4.66 -11.60
CA MET A 142 50.49 4.91 -11.12
C MET A 142 50.60 4.83 -9.61
N SER A 143 49.59 5.31 -8.87
CA SER A 143 49.52 5.19 -7.42
C SER A 143 49.48 3.71 -6.99
N TYR A 144 48.64 2.90 -7.64
CA TYR A 144 48.52 1.46 -7.39
C TYR A 144 49.83 0.72 -7.74
N GLU A 145 50.49 1.08 -8.83
CA GLU A 145 51.81 0.50 -9.21
C GLU A 145 52.89 0.87 -8.18
N ALA A 146 52.84 2.08 -7.62
CA ALA A 146 53.77 2.48 -6.56
C ALA A 146 53.54 1.71 -5.25
N ASN A 147 52.28 1.41 -4.91
CA ASN A 147 51.92 0.59 -3.78
C ASN A 147 50.57 -0.14 -4.01
N SER A 148 50.64 -1.38 -4.45
CA SER A 148 49.45 -2.21 -4.70
C SER A 148 48.68 -2.61 -3.45
N LYS A 149 49.22 -2.36 -2.26
CA LYS A 149 48.56 -2.58 -0.95
C LYS A 149 48.04 -1.30 -0.33
N ASP A 150 48.00 -0.19 -1.07
CA ASP A 150 47.38 1.03 -0.58
C ASP A 150 45.86 0.92 -0.68
N TYR A 151 45.24 0.59 0.46
CA TYR A 151 43.77 0.49 0.61
C TYR A 151 43.04 1.74 0.08
N THR A 152 43.58 2.92 0.37
CA THR A 152 42.94 4.19 -0.03
C THR A 152 42.95 4.37 -1.54
N THR A 153 44.04 3.99 -2.20
CA THR A 153 44.11 4.00 -3.69
C THR A 153 43.09 3.05 -4.31
N LEU A 154 42.92 1.83 -3.78
CA LEU A 154 41.92 0.88 -4.26
C LEU A 154 40.51 1.41 -4.10
N MET A 155 40.20 1.97 -2.92
CA MET A 155 38.90 2.58 -2.67
C MET A 155 38.62 3.77 -3.60
N THR A 156 39.64 4.59 -3.88
CA THR A 156 39.52 5.73 -4.81
C THR A 156 39.35 5.26 -6.28
N LEU A 157 40.07 4.22 -6.71
CA LEU A 157 39.84 3.59 -8.03
C LEU A 157 38.42 3.03 -8.13
N GLY A 158 37.94 2.32 -7.11
CA GLY A 158 36.58 1.80 -7.06
C GLY A 158 35.54 2.92 -7.18
N TYR A 159 35.72 4.02 -6.45
CA TYR A 159 34.87 5.21 -6.55
C TYR A 159 34.91 5.81 -7.96
N MET A 160 36.09 6.01 -8.52
CA MET A 160 36.28 6.56 -9.87
C MET A 160 35.56 5.74 -10.92
N TYR A 161 35.71 4.39 -10.89
CA TYR A 161 35.02 3.51 -11.83
C TYR A 161 33.50 3.47 -11.62
N LYS A 162 33.04 3.60 -10.37
CA LYS A 162 31.61 3.76 -10.08
C LYS A 162 31.04 5.03 -10.72
N GLU A 163 31.76 6.15 -10.63
CA GLU A 163 31.35 7.42 -11.24
C GLU A 163 31.49 7.44 -12.77
N LYS A 164 32.46 6.65 -13.32
CA LYS A 164 32.64 6.43 -14.76
C LYS A 164 31.66 5.44 -15.38
N PRO A 165 30.60 5.04 -14.73
CA PRO A 165 29.71 3.89 -14.81
C PRO A 165 30.33 2.57 -15.35
N ASP A 166 31.50 2.21 -14.86
CA ASP A 166 32.12 0.90 -15.08
C ASP A 166 32.00 0.02 -13.82
N GLY A 167 30.84 -0.60 -13.65
CA GLY A 167 30.54 -1.42 -12.47
C GLY A 167 31.45 -2.65 -12.32
N GLY A 168 31.98 -3.19 -13.42
CA GLY A 168 32.88 -4.34 -13.38
C GLY A 168 34.23 -3.99 -12.76
N LEU A 169 34.86 -2.93 -13.26
CA LEU A 169 36.13 -2.45 -12.71
C LEU A 169 35.95 -1.88 -11.30
N ALA A 170 34.82 -1.20 -11.02
CA ALA A 170 34.51 -0.74 -9.67
C ALA A 170 34.47 -1.90 -8.67
N ALA A 171 33.74 -2.98 -8.99
CA ALA A 171 33.65 -4.17 -8.15
C ALA A 171 35.04 -4.80 -7.93
N GLN A 172 35.82 -4.94 -8.96
CA GLN A 172 37.19 -5.51 -8.87
C GLN A 172 38.07 -4.73 -7.86
N GLN A 173 38.02 -3.39 -7.89
CA GLN A 173 38.83 -2.58 -6.97
C GLN A 173 38.33 -2.69 -5.53
N TYR A 174 37.03 -2.70 -5.32
CA TYR A 174 36.46 -2.89 -3.98
C TYR A 174 36.69 -4.31 -3.44
N GLU A 175 36.71 -5.35 -4.28
CA GLU A 175 37.07 -6.71 -3.88
C GLU A 175 38.55 -6.80 -3.45
N LEU A 176 39.45 -6.11 -4.15
CA LEU A 176 40.86 -6.00 -3.73
C LEU A 176 40.98 -5.25 -2.39
N ALA A 177 40.24 -4.18 -2.22
CA ALA A 177 40.22 -3.44 -0.95
C ALA A 177 39.64 -4.28 0.19
N GLU A 178 38.59 -5.08 -0.07
CA GLU A 178 38.03 -6.04 0.89
C GLU A 178 39.06 -7.11 1.31
N ALA A 179 39.84 -7.60 0.34
CA ALA A 179 40.86 -8.58 0.63
C ALA A 179 41.99 -8.03 1.52
N LEU A 180 42.34 -6.74 1.38
CA LEU A 180 43.31 -6.08 2.26
C LEU A 180 42.79 -5.84 3.67
N GLU A 181 41.52 -5.43 3.78
CA GLU A 181 40.88 -5.10 5.07
C GLU A 181 39.58 -5.88 5.25
N PRO A 182 39.64 -7.21 5.48
CA PRO A 182 38.45 -8.07 5.49
C PRO A 182 37.46 -7.76 6.65
N LYS A 183 37.94 -7.09 7.71
CA LYS A 183 37.11 -6.65 8.85
C LYS A 183 36.52 -5.25 8.66
N ASN A 184 36.87 -4.55 7.59
CA ASN A 184 36.30 -3.25 7.29
C ASN A 184 34.97 -3.42 6.55
N PRO A 185 33.86 -2.83 7.06
CA PRO A 185 32.55 -2.95 6.41
C PRO A 185 32.42 -2.14 5.11
N LEU A 186 33.24 -1.08 4.95
CA LEU A 186 33.09 -0.11 3.86
C LEU A 186 33.21 -0.72 2.45
N PRO A 187 34.25 -1.52 2.10
CA PRO A 187 34.36 -2.11 0.77
C PRO A 187 33.16 -2.99 0.43
N LYS A 188 32.67 -3.78 1.39
CA LYS A 188 31.48 -4.63 1.22
C LYS A 188 30.22 -3.81 0.95
N PHE A 189 30.06 -2.74 1.69
CA PHE A 189 28.93 -1.83 1.46
C PHE A 189 29.02 -1.14 0.09
N MET A 190 30.22 -0.77 -0.36
CA MET A 190 30.41 -0.19 -1.69
C MET A 190 30.14 -1.23 -2.80
N LEU A 191 30.51 -2.49 -2.60
CA LEU A 191 30.13 -3.61 -3.50
C LEU A 191 28.61 -3.78 -3.55
N ALA A 192 27.91 -3.70 -2.41
CA ALA A 192 26.46 -3.70 -2.39
C ALA A 192 25.89 -2.57 -3.27
N LYS A 193 26.40 -1.34 -3.15
CA LYS A 193 25.98 -0.21 -4.00
C LYS A 193 26.21 -0.49 -5.50
N VAL A 194 27.34 -1.06 -5.87
CA VAL A 194 27.65 -1.45 -7.27
C VAL A 194 26.65 -2.50 -7.78
N TYR A 195 26.39 -3.55 -7.00
CA TYR A 195 25.43 -4.60 -7.39
C TYR A 195 23.98 -4.11 -7.41
N LYS A 196 23.61 -3.14 -6.54
CA LYS A 196 22.32 -2.45 -6.63
C LYS A 196 22.16 -1.73 -7.97
N ALA A 197 23.17 -0.95 -8.37
CA ALA A 197 23.17 -0.23 -9.66
C ALA A 197 23.10 -1.19 -10.86
N ALA A 198 23.77 -2.34 -10.77
CA ALA A 198 23.74 -3.40 -11.77
C ALA A 198 22.44 -4.23 -11.75
N LYS A 199 21.49 -3.94 -10.85
CA LYS A 199 20.24 -4.69 -10.64
C LYS A 199 20.42 -6.17 -10.27
N LEU A 200 21.59 -6.54 -9.76
CA LEU A 200 21.93 -7.88 -9.28
C LEU A 200 21.53 -8.06 -7.82
N LYS A 201 20.23 -8.24 -7.61
CA LYS A 201 19.57 -8.17 -6.30
C LYS A 201 20.13 -9.15 -5.27
N ASP A 202 20.39 -10.39 -5.66
CA ASP A 202 20.87 -11.41 -4.71
C ASP A 202 22.28 -11.06 -4.21
N LYS A 203 23.17 -10.61 -5.09
CA LYS A 203 24.47 -10.11 -4.70
C LYS A 203 24.39 -8.85 -3.84
N TYR A 204 23.47 -7.94 -4.19
CA TYR A 204 23.20 -6.74 -3.37
C TYR A 204 22.86 -7.09 -1.93
N LEU A 205 21.91 -8.01 -1.73
CA LEU A 205 21.49 -8.45 -0.40
C LEU A 205 22.58 -9.22 0.33
N ASP A 206 23.31 -10.11 -0.35
CA ASP A 206 24.45 -10.84 0.21
C ASP A 206 25.53 -9.89 0.77
N TYR A 207 25.92 -8.88 -0.01
CA TYR A 207 26.93 -7.92 0.44
C TYR A 207 26.43 -7.01 1.57
N LEU A 208 25.13 -6.71 1.64
CA LEU A 208 24.55 -6.05 2.82
C LEU A 208 24.63 -6.95 4.05
N ASP A 209 24.31 -8.24 3.92
CA ASP A 209 24.41 -9.20 5.02
C ASP A 209 25.84 -9.38 5.51
N ARG A 210 26.80 -9.48 4.59
CA ARG A 210 28.25 -9.52 4.91
C ARG A 210 28.72 -8.23 5.61
N THR A 211 28.19 -7.08 5.21
CA THR A 211 28.49 -5.80 5.87
C THR A 211 27.96 -5.78 7.31
N ILE A 212 26.70 -6.20 7.50
CA ILE A 212 26.04 -6.25 8.82
C ILE A 212 26.71 -7.30 9.73
N ALA A 213 27.14 -8.44 9.17
CA ALA A 213 27.84 -9.47 9.94
C ALA A 213 29.17 -8.97 10.56
N ILE A 214 29.88 -8.06 9.88
CA ILE A 214 31.11 -7.45 10.37
C ILE A 214 30.81 -6.27 11.30
N SER A 215 29.82 -5.46 10.96
CA SER A 215 29.43 -4.28 11.72
C SER A 215 27.91 -4.29 11.93
N PRO A 216 27.41 -4.97 12.98
CA PRO A 216 25.97 -5.11 13.22
C PRO A 216 25.21 -3.77 13.36
N ARG A 217 25.91 -2.70 13.71
CA ARG A 217 25.37 -1.36 13.89
C ARG A 217 25.52 -0.45 12.66
N TYR A 218 26.01 -0.98 11.53
CA TYR A 218 26.23 -0.19 10.31
C TYR A 218 24.89 0.26 9.70
N THR A 219 24.43 1.42 10.13
CA THR A 219 23.10 1.97 9.86
C THR A 219 22.76 2.00 8.36
N LEU A 220 23.74 2.36 7.50
CA LEU A 220 23.50 2.44 6.06
C LEU A 220 23.18 1.07 5.44
N ALA A 221 23.82 -0.01 5.90
CA ALA A 221 23.52 -1.35 5.39
C ALA A 221 22.19 -1.86 5.95
N LEU A 222 21.90 -1.60 7.24
CA LEU A 222 20.61 -1.94 7.85
C LEU A 222 19.46 -1.25 7.13
N ARG A 223 19.59 0.07 6.89
CA ARG A 223 18.59 0.87 6.15
C ARG A 223 18.41 0.35 4.72
N ALA A 224 19.51 0.16 4.00
CA ALA A 224 19.48 -0.32 2.63
C ALA A 224 18.81 -1.70 2.49
N LYS A 225 19.01 -2.59 3.46
CA LYS A 225 18.37 -3.91 3.52
C LYS A 225 16.87 -3.81 3.80
N ALA A 226 16.49 -2.96 4.76
CA ALA A 226 15.08 -2.72 5.11
C ALA A 226 14.31 -2.13 3.91
N GLU A 227 14.87 -1.10 3.27
CA GLU A 227 14.33 -0.48 2.07
C GLU A 227 14.18 -1.49 0.91
N ALA A 228 15.19 -2.34 0.69
CA ALA A 228 15.16 -3.34 -0.37
C ALA A 228 13.96 -4.29 -0.22
N PHE A 229 13.65 -4.73 0.99
CA PHE A 229 12.48 -5.56 1.26
C PHE A 229 11.18 -4.76 1.16
N TYR A 230 11.15 -3.51 1.61
CA TYR A 230 9.96 -2.66 1.56
C TYR A 230 9.51 -2.38 0.12
N TYR A 231 10.42 -1.95 -0.75
CA TYR A 231 10.13 -1.69 -2.17
C TYR A 231 9.80 -2.96 -2.96
N ASP A 232 10.28 -4.12 -2.50
CA ASP A 232 9.88 -5.43 -3.01
C ASP A 232 8.50 -5.89 -2.53
N ARG A 233 7.82 -5.12 -1.70
CA ARG A 233 6.57 -5.48 -1.02
C ARG A 233 6.67 -6.72 -0.11
N LYS A 234 7.88 -7.08 0.32
CA LYS A 234 8.14 -8.14 1.31
C LYS A 234 8.06 -7.55 2.71
N TYR A 235 6.87 -7.07 3.09
CA TYR A 235 6.68 -6.23 4.27
C TYR A 235 7.05 -6.91 5.58
N ASP A 236 6.83 -8.23 5.73
CA ASP A 236 7.26 -8.96 6.92
C ASP A 236 8.78 -8.90 7.09
N LYS A 237 9.55 -9.11 6.00
CA LYS A 237 11.02 -9.00 6.02
C LYS A 237 11.47 -7.56 6.23
N ALA A 238 10.77 -6.60 5.64
CA ALA A 238 11.05 -5.18 5.84
C ALA A 238 10.85 -4.79 7.30
N THR A 239 9.76 -5.22 7.94
CA THR A 239 9.49 -4.94 9.35
C THR A 239 10.58 -5.48 10.27
N VAL A 240 11.04 -6.72 10.04
CA VAL A 240 12.16 -7.30 10.79
C VAL A 240 13.44 -6.47 10.60
N ALA A 241 13.75 -6.08 9.36
CA ALA A 241 14.94 -5.31 9.06
C ALA A 241 14.88 -3.87 9.62
N TYR A 242 13.71 -3.22 9.56
CA TYR A 242 13.52 -1.90 10.19
C TYR A 242 13.55 -1.98 11.72
N LYS A 243 13.04 -3.05 12.35
CA LYS A 243 13.18 -3.27 13.79
C LYS A 243 14.65 -3.35 14.19
N ALA A 244 15.46 -4.10 13.45
CA ALA A 244 16.91 -4.18 13.67
C ALA A 244 17.60 -2.81 13.45
N LEU A 245 17.25 -2.08 12.39
CA LEU A 245 17.77 -0.74 12.14
C LEU A 245 17.50 0.22 13.30
N VAL A 246 16.26 0.26 13.79
CA VAL A 246 15.85 1.20 14.85
C VAL A 246 16.43 0.80 16.22
N ALA A 247 16.64 -0.52 16.48
CA ALA A 247 17.20 -1.02 17.72
C ALA A 247 18.72 -0.87 17.77
N ASP A 248 19.42 -1.18 16.70
CA ASP A 248 20.87 -1.42 16.69
C ASP A 248 21.67 -0.37 15.91
N GLY A 249 21.05 0.42 15.03
CA GLY A 249 21.74 1.39 14.20
C GLY A 249 22.38 2.53 15.00
N ASP A 250 23.59 2.95 14.60
CA ASP A 250 24.32 4.06 15.26
C ASP A 250 23.72 5.44 14.94
N GLU A 251 23.18 5.62 13.73
CA GLU A 251 22.66 6.90 13.23
C GLU A 251 21.22 6.72 12.72
N VAL A 252 20.31 6.34 13.63
CA VAL A 252 18.88 6.17 13.33
C VAL A 252 18.21 7.53 13.18
N THR A 253 17.48 7.71 12.09
CA THR A 253 16.73 8.94 11.81
C THR A 253 15.24 8.77 12.18
N VAL A 254 14.53 9.90 12.30
CA VAL A 254 13.06 9.89 12.48
C VAL A 254 12.38 9.22 11.28
N GLU A 255 12.92 9.39 10.08
CA GLU A 255 12.44 8.74 8.86
C GLU A 255 12.52 7.21 8.95
N ASP A 256 13.57 6.66 9.58
CA ASP A 256 13.69 5.21 9.83
C ASP A 256 12.61 4.72 10.82
N GLU A 257 12.39 5.47 11.92
CA GLU A 257 11.31 5.18 12.87
C GLU A 257 9.93 5.23 12.17
N MET A 258 9.72 6.19 11.25
CA MET A 258 8.49 6.31 10.47
C MET A 258 8.29 5.15 9.49
N GLN A 259 9.34 4.72 8.79
CA GLN A 259 9.26 3.56 7.90
C GLN A 259 8.98 2.26 8.68
N LEU A 260 9.54 2.13 9.89
CA LEU A 260 9.16 1.06 10.79
C LEU A 260 7.68 1.12 11.17
N ALA A 261 7.17 2.29 11.55
CA ALA A 261 5.77 2.46 11.92
C ALA A 261 4.82 2.11 10.76
N ASN A 262 5.15 2.54 9.53
CA ASN A 262 4.42 2.17 8.33
C ASN A 262 4.46 0.64 8.06
N SER A 263 5.63 0.03 8.20
CA SER A 263 5.79 -1.42 8.01
C SER A 263 4.99 -2.21 9.04
N LEU A 264 4.98 -1.78 10.29
CA LEU A 264 4.18 -2.36 11.38
C LEU A 264 2.68 -2.27 11.06
N PHE A 265 2.21 -1.12 10.55
CA PHE A 265 0.82 -0.96 10.12
C PHE A 265 0.45 -1.92 8.99
N ILE A 266 1.29 -2.00 7.95
CA ILE A 266 1.05 -2.89 6.80
C ILE A 266 1.03 -4.37 7.22
N THR A 267 1.90 -4.76 8.16
CA THR A 267 1.94 -6.13 8.72
C THR A 267 0.93 -6.34 9.85
N LYS A 268 0.03 -5.38 10.07
CA LYS A 268 -1.08 -5.41 11.05
C LYS A 268 -0.65 -5.47 12.52
N ASP A 269 0.61 -5.11 12.83
CA ASP A 269 1.07 -4.90 14.21
C ASP A 269 0.69 -3.47 14.65
N TYR A 270 -0.62 -3.21 14.68
CA TYR A 270 -1.17 -1.87 14.97
C TYR A 270 -0.77 -1.33 16.36
N PRO A 271 -0.75 -2.14 17.43
CA PRO A 271 -0.32 -1.64 18.74
C PRO A 271 1.12 -1.13 18.75
N ALA A 272 2.05 -1.84 18.09
CA ALA A 272 3.43 -1.39 17.98
C ALA A 272 3.56 -0.13 17.11
N SER A 273 2.78 -0.04 16.01
CA SER A 273 2.70 1.17 15.19
C SER A 273 2.21 2.37 15.99
N ILE A 274 1.14 2.23 16.78
CA ILE A 274 0.61 3.29 17.67
C ILE A 274 1.70 3.79 18.61
N THR A 275 2.32 2.88 19.36
CA THR A 275 3.35 3.22 20.34
C THR A 275 4.50 4.00 19.71
N LEU A 276 4.95 3.57 18.53
CA LEU A 276 6.06 4.22 17.86
C LEU A 276 5.67 5.60 17.30
N VAL A 277 4.50 5.72 16.69
CA VAL A 277 4.01 7.00 16.15
C VAL A 277 3.77 8.02 17.26
N GLU A 278 3.19 7.62 18.39
CA GLU A 278 3.02 8.49 19.57
C GLU A 278 4.36 9.01 20.09
N LYS A 279 5.37 8.14 20.18
CA LYS A 279 6.74 8.51 20.57
C LYS A 279 7.35 9.54 19.60
N ILE A 280 7.16 9.34 18.29
CA ILE A 280 7.68 10.29 17.27
C ILE A 280 7.00 11.64 17.40
N ILE A 281 5.66 11.67 17.50
CA ILE A 281 4.90 12.92 17.62
C ILE A 281 5.23 13.67 18.93
N GLN A 282 5.49 12.93 20.01
CA GLN A 282 5.91 13.52 21.28
C GLN A 282 7.28 14.21 21.18
N LYS A 283 8.21 13.62 20.42
CA LYS A 283 9.54 14.20 20.18
C LYS A 283 9.49 15.40 19.22
N ASP A 284 8.67 15.31 18.20
CA ASP A 284 8.54 16.33 17.14
C ASP A 284 7.09 16.49 16.71
N GLY A 285 6.40 17.45 17.35
CA GLY A 285 5.00 17.79 17.04
C GLY A 285 4.76 18.33 15.63
N SER A 286 5.82 18.69 14.89
CA SER A 286 5.73 19.16 13.49
C SER A 286 5.33 18.03 12.53
N LYS A 287 5.49 16.76 12.92
CA LYS A 287 5.16 15.58 12.12
C LYS A 287 3.65 15.30 12.10
N ASN A 288 2.83 16.34 11.90
CA ASN A 288 1.36 16.24 11.93
C ASN A 288 0.80 15.19 10.96
N TYR A 289 1.47 14.96 9.82
CA TYR A 289 1.05 13.96 8.84
C TYR A 289 1.09 12.50 9.37
N LEU A 290 1.85 12.22 10.45
CA LEU A 290 1.84 10.90 11.10
C LEU A 290 0.53 10.63 11.85
N ARG A 291 -0.25 11.66 12.18
CA ARG A 291 -1.55 11.50 12.83
C ARG A 291 -2.54 10.67 11.99
N ARG A 292 -2.40 10.71 10.64
CA ARG A 292 -3.18 9.80 9.80
C ARG A 292 -2.93 8.33 10.13
N LEU A 293 -1.65 7.93 10.22
CA LEU A 293 -1.29 6.54 10.52
C LEU A 293 -1.78 6.13 11.91
N LEU A 294 -1.71 7.05 12.88
CA LEU A 294 -2.22 6.85 14.22
C LEU A 294 -3.75 6.68 14.22
N GLY A 295 -4.48 7.53 13.51
CA GLY A 295 -5.93 7.43 13.34
C GLY A 295 -6.37 6.12 12.68
N TYR A 296 -5.66 5.68 11.64
CA TYR A 296 -5.90 4.39 10.99
C TYR A 296 -5.67 3.23 11.96
N SER A 297 -4.54 3.26 12.69
CA SER A 297 -4.19 2.20 13.64
C SER A 297 -5.22 2.09 14.78
N TYR A 298 -5.75 3.20 15.28
CA TYR A 298 -6.83 3.18 16.27
C TYR A 298 -8.15 2.64 15.70
N TYR A 299 -8.44 2.91 14.41
CA TYR A 299 -9.58 2.26 13.76
C TYR A 299 -9.41 0.75 13.72
N GLU A 300 -8.26 0.26 13.29
CA GLU A 300 -7.97 -1.17 13.15
C GLU A 300 -7.93 -1.92 14.51
N THR A 301 -7.56 -1.23 15.59
CA THR A 301 -7.60 -1.78 16.96
C THR A 301 -8.97 -1.66 17.64
N GLY A 302 -9.94 -0.99 17.00
CA GLY A 302 -11.29 -0.82 17.53
C GLY A 302 -11.46 0.35 18.51
N ASP A 303 -10.42 1.13 18.80
CA ASP A 303 -10.53 2.35 19.62
C ASP A 303 -11.02 3.52 18.77
N TYR A 304 -12.25 3.40 18.28
CA TYR A 304 -12.89 4.37 17.39
C TYR A 304 -12.96 5.80 17.95
N PRO A 305 -13.24 6.01 19.25
CA PRO A 305 -13.27 7.37 19.81
C PRO A 305 -11.92 8.07 19.72
N LYS A 306 -10.82 7.38 20.04
CA LYS A 306 -9.47 7.95 19.90
C LYS A 306 -9.12 8.19 18.44
N GLY A 307 -9.37 7.18 17.57
CA GLY A 307 -9.17 7.32 16.13
C GLY A 307 -9.89 8.53 15.56
N MET A 308 -11.15 8.73 15.94
CA MET A 308 -11.94 9.88 15.50
C MET A 308 -11.36 11.21 15.97
N GLY A 309 -10.94 11.31 17.25
CA GLY A 309 -10.29 12.51 17.79
C GLY A 309 -9.00 12.87 17.03
N ILE A 310 -8.16 11.87 16.80
CA ILE A 310 -6.89 12.04 16.06
C ILE A 310 -7.13 12.46 14.60
N MET A 311 -8.09 11.86 13.90
CA MET A 311 -8.38 12.22 12.52
C MET A 311 -9.02 13.62 12.43
N THR A 312 -9.86 14.01 13.38
CA THR A 312 -10.42 15.37 13.45
C THR A 312 -9.29 16.41 13.61
N ASP A 313 -8.35 16.17 14.52
CA ASP A 313 -7.18 17.05 14.74
C ASP A 313 -6.27 17.08 13.50
N TYR A 314 -6.09 15.96 12.84
CA TYR A 314 -5.32 15.86 11.59
C TYR A 314 -5.93 16.74 10.49
N PHE A 315 -7.25 16.57 10.22
CA PHE A 315 -7.92 17.34 9.16
C PHE A 315 -8.00 18.84 9.46
N ALA A 316 -7.99 19.24 10.74
CA ALA A 316 -7.94 20.64 11.13
C ALA A 316 -6.58 21.31 10.84
N LYS A 317 -5.50 20.53 10.69
CA LYS A 317 -4.12 21.03 10.58
C LYS A 317 -3.45 20.71 9.25
N VAL A 318 -3.96 19.73 8.50
CA VAL A 318 -3.39 19.33 7.22
C VAL A 318 -3.82 20.30 6.12
N THR A 319 -2.90 20.60 5.20
CA THR A 319 -3.25 21.37 3.99
C THR A 319 -3.94 20.45 2.97
N PRO A 320 -4.93 20.95 2.20
CA PRO A 320 -5.74 20.14 1.29
C PRO A 320 -4.93 19.32 0.26
N ASP A 321 -3.79 19.87 -0.20
CA ASP A 321 -2.88 19.21 -1.15
C ASP A 321 -2.18 17.96 -0.59
N LYS A 322 -2.17 17.79 0.73
CA LYS A 322 -1.54 16.66 1.42
C LYS A 322 -2.53 15.59 1.90
N VAL A 323 -3.82 15.85 1.76
CA VAL A 323 -4.85 14.87 2.10
C VAL A 323 -4.84 13.74 1.07
N LEU A 324 -4.94 12.51 1.53
CA LEU A 324 -5.01 11.30 0.69
C LEU A 324 -6.44 10.76 0.63
N ALA A 325 -6.77 10.04 -0.45
CA ALA A 325 -8.04 9.32 -0.55
C ALA A 325 -8.29 8.41 0.66
N THR A 326 -7.22 7.74 1.14
CA THR A 326 -7.27 6.86 2.32
C THR A 326 -7.63 7.63 3.61
N ASP A 327 -7.25 8.91 3.73
CA ASP A 327 -7.64 9.73 4.88
C ASP A 327 -9.16 9.86 4.98
N TYR A 328 -9.82 10.14 3.85
CA TYR A 328 -11.28 10.21 3.78
C TYR A 328 -11.95 8.86 4.02
N GLN A 329 -11.34 7.75 3.57
CA GLN A 329 -11.87 6.40 3.82
C GLN A 329 -11.91 6.10 5.31
N TYR A 330 -10.79 6.30 6.02
CA TYR A 330 -10.72 6.04 7.46
C TYR A 330 -11.58 7.01 8.26
N LEU A 331 -11.65 8.29 7.87
CA LEU A 331 -12.55 9.25 8.49
C LEU A 331 -14.02 8.80 8.35
N ALA A 332 -14.43 8.35 7.16
CA ALA A 332 -15.78 7.85 6.91
C ALA A 332 -16.09 6.64 7.81
N ARG A 333 -15.20 5.66 7.86
CA ARG A 333 -15.37 4.47 8.69
C ARG A 333 -15.44 4.81 10.19
N LEU A 334 -14.60 5.74 10.64
CA LEU A 334 -14.62 6.25 12.02
C LEU A 334 -15.92 6.98 12.36
N LEU A 335 -16.46 7.80 11.43
CA LEU A 335 -17.76 8.47 11.59
C LEU A 335 -18.88 7.46 11.81
N VAL A 336 -18.90 6.39 11.03
CA VAL A 336 -19.90 5.31 11.18
C VAL A 336 -19.77 4.63 12.55
N LYS A 337 -18.55 4.24 12.92
CA LYS A 337 -18.30 3.45 14.14
C LYS A 337 -18.41 4.27 15.43
N SER A 338 -17.98 5.54 15.42
CA SER A 338 -17.96 6.38 16.62
C SER A 338 -19.25 7.15 16.85
N LYS A 339 -19.88 7.66 15.79
CA LYS A 339 -21.01 8.60 15.88
C LYS A 339 -22.27 8.09 15.20
N GLY A 340 -22.20 7.05 14.38
CA GLY A 340 -23.30 6.58 13.55
C GLY A 340 -23.74 7.58 12.47
N ASP A 341 -22.89 8.56 12.14
CA ASP A 341 -23.16 9.59 11.15
C ASP A 341 -22.95 9.05 9.74
N THR A 342 -24.01 8.49 9.20
CA THR A 342 -24.00 7.82 7.90
C THR A 342 -23.88 8.80 6.74
N LEU A 343 -24.52 9.97 6.81
CA LEU A 343 -24.54 10.92 5.68
C LEU A 343 -23.15 11.53 5.47
N THR A 344 -22.54 12.06 6.53
CA THR A 344 -21.17 12.60 6.44
C THR A 344 -20.14 11.51 6.08
N ALA A 345 -20.36 10.26 6.51
CA ALA A 345 -19.50 9.14 6.11
C ALA A 345 -19.59 8.88 4.61
N VAL A 346 -20.80 8.85 4.04
CA VAL A 346 -21.01 8.68 2.58
C VAL A 346 -20.34 9.80 1.78
N GLU A 347 -20.45 11.06 2.23
CA GLU A 347 -19.77 12.18 1.59
C GLU A 347 -18.24 12.00 1.58
N ASN A 348 -17.67 11.54 2.68
CA ASN A 348 -16.23 11.28 2.74
C ASN A 348 -15.81 10.10 1.86
N PHE A 349 -16.59 9.02 1.79
CA PHE A 349 -16.32 7.95 0.81
C PHE A 349 -16.37 8.46 -0.64
N LYS A 350 -17.36 9.30 -0.97
CA LYS A 350 -17.43 9.91 -2.31
C LYS A 350 -16.23 10.81 -2.61
N LYS A 351 -15.74 11.57 -1.62
CA LYS A 351 -14.48 12.35 -1.76
C LYS A 351 -13.29 11.44 -2.03
N ALA A 352 -13.18 10.30 -1.31
CA ALA A 352 -12.12 9.33 -1.55
C ALA A 352 -12.14 8.79 -2.98
N ILE A 353 -13.31 8.39 -3.49
CA ILE A 353 -13.48 7.89 -4.85
C ILE A 353 -13.15 8.98 -5.89
N ALA A 354 -13.54 10.22 -5.65
CA ALA A 354 -13.24 11.35 -6.54
C ALA A 354 -11.74 11.66 -6.62
N MET A 355 -11.00 11.44 -5.52
CA MET A 355 -9.54 11.63 -5.49
C MET A 355 -8.77 10.46 -6.10
N ASP A 356 -9.26 9.24 -5.92
CA ASP A 356 -8.65 8.02 -6.44
C ASP A 356 -9.74 7.05 -6.91
N SER A 357 -9.97 7.05 -8.22
CA SER A 357 -11.00 6.20 -8.85
C SER A 357 -10.73 4.69 -8.66
N SER A 358 -9.50 4.27 -8.32
CA SER A 358 -9.21 2.87 -8.02
C SER A 358 -9.89 2.38 -6.75
N THR A 359 -10.41 3.29 -5.91
CA THR A 359 -11.15 3.00 -4.68
C THR A 359 -12.65 2.75 -4.90
N TRP A 360 -13.07 2.45 -6.13
CA TRP A 360 -14.46 2.16 -6.51
C TRP A 360 -15.14 1.10 -5.61
N SER A 361 -14.38 0.21 -4.99
CA SER A 361 -14.91 -0.78 -4.04
C SER A 361 -15.65 -0.14 -2.85
N LEU A 362 -15.39 1.12 -2.54
CA LEU A 362 -16.10 1.88 -1.52
C LEU A 362 -17.59 2.09 -1.84
N TYR A 363 -18.01 1.97 -3.11
CA TYR A 363 -19.43 1.97 -3.44
C TYR A 363 -20.21 0.84 -2.78
N LYS A 364 -19.53 -0.30 -2.48
CA LYS A 364 -20.15 -1.37 -1.69
C LYS A 364 -20.43 -0.93 -0.25
N GLU A 365 -19.46 -0.26 0.40
CA GLU A 365 -19.65 0.28 1.77
C GLU A 365 -20.75 1.36 1.79
N ILE A 366 -20.78 2.25 0.79
CA ILE A 366 -21.84 3.26 0.64
C ILE A 366 -23.20 2.58 0.49
N GLY A 367 -23.31 1.54 -0.34
CA GLY A 367 -24.52 0.75 -0.53
C GLY A 367 -25.00 0.12 0.77
N GLU A 368 -24.09 -0.47 1.56
CA GLU A 368 -24.40 -1.05 2.87
C GLU A 368 -24.92 0.00 3.87
N LEU A 369 -24.33 1.19 3.87
CA LEU A 369 -24.76 2.29 4.72
C LEU A 369 -26.18 2.76 4.37
N TYR A 370 -26.47 3.01 3.11
CA TYR A 370 -27.82 3.38 2.66
C TYR A 370 -28.84 2.28 2.96
N TYR A 371 -28.48 1.00 2.68
CA TYR A 371 -29.36 -0.12 2.94
C TYR A 371 -29.71 -0.25 4.44
N SER A 372 -28.72 -0.06 5.32
CA SER A 372 -28.95 -0.08 6.78
C SER A 372 -29.92 1.00 7.26
N LYS A 373 -30.01 2.12 6.53
CA LYS A 373 -30.95 3.22 6.79
C LYS A 373 -32.28 3.08 6.04
N ARG A 374 -32.48 1.96 5.34
CA ARG A 374 -33.64 1.68 4.48
C ARG A 374 -33.80 2.64 3.31
N ASP A 375 -32.74 3.35 2.94
CA ASP A 375 -32.64 4.13 1.72
C ASP A 375 -32.27 3.19 0.56
N ASN A 376 -33.24 2.38 0.16
CA ASN A 376 -33.02 1.29 -0.78
C ASN A 376 -32.67 1.79 -2.19
N CYS A 377 -33.15 2.97 -2.58
CA CYS A 377 -32.89 3.50 -3.91
C CYS A 377 -31.41 3.95 -4.06
N ASN A 378 -30.89 4.69 -3.09
CA ASN A 378 -29.47 5.05 -3.06
C ASN A 378 -28.58 3.83 -2.80
N ALA A 379 -29.05 2.84 -2.03
CA ALA A 379 -28.35 1.57 -1.89
C ALA A 379 -28.23 0.82 -3.22
N ALA A 380 -29.33 0.70 -3.97
CA ALA A 380 -29.34 0.05 -5.28
C ALA A 380 -28.40 0.74 -6.28
N MET A 381 -28.42 2.07 -6.32
CA MET A 381 -27.50 2.86 -7.16
C MET A 381 -26.04 2.58 -6.79
N SER A 382 -25.72 2.58 -5.52
CA SER A 382 -24.35 2.38 -5.05
C SER A 382 -23.85 0.95 -5.30
N TYR A 383 -24.68 -0.07 -5.04
CA TYR A 383 -24.34 -1.46 -5.37
C TYR A 383 -24.19 -1.67 -6.87
N GLN A 384 -24.98 -0.99 -7.71
CA GLN A 384 -24.83 -1.06 -9.16
C GLN A 384 -23.48 -0.48 -9.60
N MET A 385 -23.10 0.72 -9.11
CA MET A 385 -21.79 1.33 -9.40
C MET A 385 -20.62 0.42 -8.97
N TYR A 386 -20.75 -0.26 -7.84
CA TYR A 386 -19.79 -1.26 -7.41
C TYR A 386 -19.70 -2.41 -8.41
N LEU A 387 -20.83 -3.00 -8.77
CA LEU A 387 -20.89 -4.18 -9.64
C LEU A 387 -20.48 -3.89 -11.10
N ASP A 388 -20.68 -2.67 -11.57
CA ASP A 388 -20.23 -2.22 -12.90
C ASP A 388 -18.69 -2.17 -13.01
N SER A 389 -18.01 -2.03 -11.87
CA SER A 389 -16.54 -1.97 -11.76
C SER A 389 -15.90 -3.31 -11.45
N VAL A 390 -16.66 -4.29 -10.98
CA VAL A 390 -16.17 -5.61 -10.56
C VAL A 390 -16.11 -6.59 -11.76
N PRO A 391 -14.94 -7.14 -12.11
CA PRO A 391 -14.83 -8.06 -13.26
C PRO A 391 -15.61 -9.37 -13.10
N LYS A 392 -15.73 -9.86 -11.87
CA LYS A 392 -16.45 -11.09 -11.52
C LYS A 392 -17.29 -10.85 -10.26
N PRO A 393 -18.58 -10.51 -10.43
CA PRO A 393 -19.47 -10.30 -9.28
C PRO A 393 -19.71 -11.59 -8.51
N GLU A 394 -19.80 -11.50 -7.20
CA GLU A 394 -20.23 -12.61 -6.34
C GLU A 394 -21.75 -12.66 -6.24
N ALA A 395 -22.31 -13.87 -6.03
CA ALA A 395 -23.74 -14.06 -5.84
C ALA A 395 -24.28 -13.25 -4.66
N THR A 396 -23.50 -13.07 -3.60
CA THR A 396 -23.83 -12.27 -2.43
C THR A 396 -23.97 -10.77 -2.74
N ASP A 397 -23.17 -10.24 -3.65
CA ASP A 397 -23.23 -8.84 -4.04
C ASP A 397 -24.44 -8.57 -4.96
N LEU A 398 -24.71 -9.50 -5.89
CA LEU A 398 -25.94 -9.48 -6.68
C LEU A 398 -27.19 -9.57 -5.80
N TYR A 399 -27.15 -10.40 -4.76
CA TYR A 399 -28.25 -10.53 -3.83
C TYR A 399 -28.56 -9.21 -3.11
N LYS A 400 -27.55 -8.51 -2.62
CA LYS A 400 -27.70 -7.20 -1.99
C LYS A 400 -28.28 -6.16 -2.95
N LEU A 401 -27.77 -6.12 -4.20
CA LEU A 401 -28.32 -5.26 -5.25
C LEU A 401 -29.81 -5.59 -5.52
N GLY A 402 -30.11 -6.88 -5.73
CA GLY A 402 -31.49 -7.31 -6.02
C GLY A 402 -32.47 -6.95 -4.92
N LEU A 403 -32.06 -7.11 -3.64
CA LEU A 403 -32.89 -6.69 -2.51
C LEU A 403 -33.08 -5.17 -2.49
N ALA A 404 -32.03 -4.40 -2.68
CA ALA A 404 -32.12 -2.95 -2.72
C ALA A 404 -33.04 -2.46 -3.84
N GLN A 405 -32.93 -3.07 -5.04
CA GLN A 405 -33.83 -2.80 -6.16
C GLN A 405 -35.29 -3.15 -5.82
N TYR A 406 -35.53 -4.35 -5.28
CA TYR A 406 -36.88 -4.82 -4.91
C TYR A 406 -37.61 -3.86 -3.97
N TYR A 407 -36.88 -3.30 -3.00
CA TYR A 407 -37.43 -2.41 -1.99
C TYR A 407 -37.31 -0.91 -2.33
N CYS A 408 -36.74 -0.53 -3.47
CA CYS A 408 -36.68 0.87 -3.93
C CYS A 408 -38.06 1.34 -4.40
N LYS A 409 -38.84 1.98 -3.54
CA LYS A 409 -40.23 2.37 -3.82
C LYS A 409 -40.36 3.42 -4.93
N ASP A 410 -39.36 4.25 -5.10
CA ASP A 410 -39.38 5.36 -6.06
C ASP A 410 -39.03 4.93 -7.50
N ASP A 411 -38.56 3.69 -7.68
CA ASP A 411 -38.26 3.14 -8.99
C ASP A 411 -39.44 2.29 -9.49
N THR A 412 -40.13 2.76 -10.52
CA THR A 412 -41.27 2.05 -11.13
C THR A 412 -40.86 0.72 -11.76
N LEU A 413 -39.60 0.56 -12.17
CA LEU A 413 -39.04 -0.66 -12.75
C LEU A 413 -38.33 -1.55 -11.71
N ARG A 414 -38.53 -1.30 -10.43
CA ARG A 414 -37.83 -2.01 -9.33
C ARG A 414 -37.92 -3.53 -9.41
N TYR A 415 -39.08 -4.05 -9.70
CA TYR A 415 -39.30 -5.51 -9.75
C TYR A 415 -38.68 -6.15 -11.01
N GLN A 416 -38.76 -5.49 -12.16
CA GLN A 416 -38.07 -5.96 -13.39
C GLN A 416 -36.56 -5.98 -13.19
N LYS A 417 -35.98 -4.93 -12.60
CA LYS A 417 -34.57 -4.85 -12.28
C LYS A 417 -34.16 -5.92 -11.29
N ALA A 418 -34.92 -6.09 -10.21
CA ALA A 418 -34.68 -7.09 -9.19
C ALA A 418 -34.72 -8.51 -9.76
N GLU A 419 -35.77 -8.85 -10.55
CA GLU A 419 -35.89 -10.13 -11.25
C GLU A 419 -34.66 -10.43 -12.08
N THR A 420 -34.25 -9.49 -12.94
CA THR A 420 -33.06 -9.62 -13.79
C THR A 420 -31.81 -9.85 -12.95
N THR A 421 -31.65 -9.12 -11.85
CA THR A 421 -30.49 -9.25 -10.96
C THR A 421 -30.46 -10.59 -10.25
N PHE A 422 -31.59 -11.08 -9.75
CA PHE A 422 -31.68 -12.38 -9.10
C PHE A 422 -31.48 -13.54 -10.09
N LEU A 423 -31.92 -13.41 -11.34
CA LEU A 423 -31.64 -14.39 -12.39
C LEU A 423 -30.13 -14.52 -12.69
N ARG A 424 -29.36 -13.44 -12.59
CA ARG A 424 -27.90 -13.54 -12.70
C ARG A 424 -27.30 -14.42 -11.61
N ILE A 425 -27.90 -14.46 -10.41
CA ILE A 425 -27.46 -15.39 -9.35
C ILE A 425 -27.65 -16.83 -9.78
N THR A 426 -28.77 -17.17 -10.42
CA THR A 426 -29.05 -18.53 -10.90
C THR A 426 -28.09 -19.01 -12.00
N GLN A 427 -27.54 -18.04 -12.76
CA GLN A 427 -26.50 -18.35 -13.76
C GLN A 427 -25.14 -18.62 -13.10
N LEU A 428 -24.80 -17.91 -12.03
CA LEU A 428 -23.54 -18.09 -11.29
C LEU A 428 -23.57 -19.35 -10.40
N VAL A 429 -24.69 -19.58 -9.71
CA VAL A 429 -24.86 -20.69 -8.75
C VAL A 429 -26.24 -21.33 -8.97
N PRO A 430 -26.41 -22.18 -10.00
CA PRO A 430 -27.71 -22.77 -10.34
C PRO A 430 -28.36 -23.58 -9.21
N THR A 431 -27.56 -24.12 -8.32
CA THR A 431 -28.01 -24.95 -7.16
C THR A 431 -28.42 -24.11 -5.95
N ALA A 432 -28.18 -22.79 -5.96
CA ALA A 432 -28.59 -21.90 -4.88
C ALA A 432 -30.06 -21.50 -5.05
N GLY A 433 -30.96 -22.06 -4.25
CA GLY A 433 -32.40 -21.78 -4.30
C GLY A 433 -32.75 -20.30 -4.14
N ILE A 434 -31.90 -19.49 -3.48
CA ILE A 434 -32.16 -18.08 -3.17
C ILE A 434 -32.37 -17.22 -4.44
N GLY A 435 -31.59 -17.47 -5.49
CA GLY A 435 -31.74 -16.75 -6.77
C GLY A 435 -33.12 -17.02 -7.38
N TRP A 436 -33.51 -18.29 -7.46
CA TRP A 436 -34.81 -18.71 -7.99
C TRP A 436 -35.97 -18.15 -7.16
N LEU A 437 -35.89 -18.24 -5.83
CA LEU A 437 -36.92 -17.73 -4.91
C LEU A 437 -37.18 -16.23 -5.09
N TRP A 438 -36.11 -15.44 -5.12
CA TRP A 438 -36.27 -13.97 -5.23
C TRP A 438 -36.62 -13.53 -6.66
N SER A 439 -36.20 -14.26 -7.68
CA SER A 439 -36.69 -14.05 -9.04
C SER A 439 -38.19 -14.28 -9.10
N ALA A 440 -38.68 -15.38 -8.47
CA ALA A 440 -40.11 -15.65 -8.36
C ALA A 440 -40.86 -14.54 -7.61
N LYS A 441 -40.35 -14.15 -6.41
CA LYS A 441 -40.96 -13.07 -5.61
C LYS A 441 -41.02 -11.73 -6.37
N ALA A 442 -40.03 -11.44 -7.21
CA ALA A 442 -40.05 -10.24 -8.06
C ALA A 442 -41.05 -10.39 -9.22
N ALA A 443 -41.08 -11.55 -9.87
CA ALA A 443 -41.99 -11.85 -10.94
C ALA A 443 -43.47 -11.79 -10.54
N THR A 444 -43.81 -12.28 -9.32
CA THR A 444 -45.19 -12.18 -8.79
C THR A 444 -45.69 -10.74 -8.67
N LYS A 445 -44.79 -9.77 -8.47
CA LYS A 445 -45.16 -8.34 -8.40
C LYS A 445 -45.39 -7.71 -9.77
N LEU A 446 -45.07 -8.43 -10.84
CA LEU A 446 -45.25 -8.01 -12.24
C LEU A 446 -46.45 -8.72 -12.90
N GLU A 447 -47.06 -9.65 -12.17
CA GLU A 447 -48.27 -10.33 -12.64
C GLU A 447 -49.53 -9.49 -12.42
N PRO A 448 -50.55 -9.66 -13.27
CA PRO A 448 -51.82 -9.00 -13.07
C PRO A 448 -52.54 -9.49 -11.80
N ASP A 449 -53.33 -8.62 -11.19
CA ASP A 449 -54.29 -9.01 -10.16
C ASP A 449 -55.50 -9.68 -10.86
N VAL A 450 -55.42 -11.02 -10.95
CA VAL A 450 -56.46 -11.83 -11.61
C VAL A 450 -57.80 -11.89 -10.84
N GLN A 451 -57.81 -11.46 -9.58
CA GLN A 451 -59.10 -11.31 -8.85
C GLN A 451 -59.83 -10.05 -9.24
N ALA A 452 -59.10 -8.93 -9.40
CA ALA A 452 -59.67 -7.68 -9.90
C ALA A 452 -59.91 -7.72 -11.41
N HIS A 453 -59.09 -8.50 -12.15
CA HIS A 453 -59.04 -8.58 -13.63
C HIS A 453 -59.01 -10.04 -14.10
N PRO A 454 -60.09 -10.83 -13.98
CA PRO A 454 -60.14 -12.23 -14.39
C PRO A 454 -59.78 -12.46 -15.87
N GLU A 455 -60.08 -11.47 -16.74
CA GLU A 455 -59.77 -11.48 -18.16
C GLU A 455 -58.27 -11.54 -18.45
N MET A 456 -57.46 -11.19 -17.49
CA MET A 456 -56.00 -11.23 -17.60
C MET A 456 -55.39 -12.55 -17.09
N ALA A 457 -56.17 -13.56 -16.75
CA ALA A 457 -55.69 -14.84 -16.19
C ALA A 457 -54.66 -15.54 -17.10
N ALA A 458 -54.76 -15.37 -18.41
CA ALA A 458 -53.76 -15.91 -19.35
C ALA A 458 -52.37 -15.29 -19.24
N GLN A 459 -52.24 -14.11 -18.60
CA GLN A 459 -50.99 -13.42 -18.36
C GLN A 459 -50.38 -13.75 -16.99
N PHE A 460 -51.09 -14.52 -16.13
CA PHE A 460 -50.63 -15.01 -14.87
C PHE A 460 -49.71 -16.23 -15.04
N GLY A 461 -48.64 -16.33 -14.30
CA GLY A 461 -47.73 -17.47 -14.35
C GLY A 461 -46.26 -17.11 -14.69
N ARG A 462 -45.93 -15.84 -14.71
CA ARG A 462 -44.54 -15.36 -14.90
C ARG A 462 -43.59 -15.95 -13.87
N ALA A 463 -44.02 -16.07 -12.61
CA ALA A 463 -43.21 -16.59 -11.51
C ALA A 463 -43.15 -18.11 -11.48
N ARG A 464 -44.05 -18.83 -12.16
CA ARG A 464 -44.17 -20.28 -12.16
C ARG A 464 -42.83 -20.98 -12.37
N PRO A 465 -42.07 -20.77 -13.46
CA PRO A 465 -40.86 -21.53 -13.75
C PRO A 465 -39.80 -21.35 -12.66
N TYR A 466 -39.78 -20.21 -12.01
CA TYR A 466 -38.84 -19.94 -10.94
C TYR A 466 -39.22 -20.65 -9.65
N PHE A 467 -40.51 -20.66 -9.26
CA PHE A 467 -40.98 -21.42 -8.11
C PHE A 467 -40.84 -22.94 -8.30
N GLU A 468 -41.11 -23.48 -9.48
CA GLU A 468 -40.87 -24.88 -9.79
C GLU A 468 -39.40 -25.27 -9.58
N LYS A 469 -38.46 -24.43 -10.09
CA LYS A 469 -37.02 -24.64 -9.85
C LYS A 469 -36.65 -24.53 -8.38
N TYR A 470 -37.19 -23.55 -7.68
CA TYR A 470 -36.95 -23.37 -6.25
C TYR A 470 -37.46 -24.60 -5.46
N VAL A 471 -38.70 -25.06 -5.68
CA VAL A 471 -39.26 -26.21 -4.99
C VAL A 471 -38.40 -27.44 -5.23
N GLY A 472 -37.93 -27.66 -6.47
CA GLY A 472 -37.04 -28.78 -6.79
C GLY A 472 -35.74 -28.78 -5.97
N ILE A 473 -35.17 -27.62 -5.76
CA ILE A 473 -33.91 -27.45 -4.99
C ILE A 473 -34.18 -27.52 -3.48
N ALA A 474 -35.17 -26.75 -3.00
CA ALA A 474 -35.44 -26.54 -1.58
C ALA A 474 -36.04 -27.79 -0.88
N SER A 475 -36.72 -28.67 -1.62
CA SER A 475 -37.34 -29.86 -1.09
C SER A 475 -36.35 -30.92 -0.56
N VAL A 476 -35.07 -30.77 -0.86
CA VAL A 476 -33.99 -31.62 -0.30
C VAL A 476 -33.89 -31.45 1.22
N ASP A 477 -34.12 -30.23 1.72
CA ASP A 477 -34.15 -29.92 3.16
C ASP A 477 -35.41 -29.12 3.47
N LYS A 478 -36.53 -29.86 3.63
CA LYS A 478 -37.87 -29.28 3.83
C LYS A 478 -37.95 -28.44 5.11
N GLU A 479 -37.33 -28.89 6.19
CA GLU A 479 -37.40 -28.19 7.49
C GLU A 479 -36.70 -26.84 7.43
N LYS A 480 -35.51 -26.79 6.89
CA LYS A 480 -34.77 -25.53 6.72
C LYS A 480 -35.48 -24.54 5.82
N ASN A 481 -36.13 -25.01 4.77
CA ASN A 481 -36.74 -24.17 3.73
C ASN A 481 -38.25 -24.05 3.87
N LYS A 482 -38.85 -24.60 4.96
CA LYS A 482 -40.30 -24.74 5.15
C LYS A 482 -41.09 -23.47 4.80
N LYS A 483 -40.67 -22.31 5.34
CA LYS A 483 -41.38 -21.05 5.17
C LYS A 483 -41.46 -20.59 3.70
N ASP A 484 -40.36 -20.70 2.99
CA ASP A 484 -40.30 -20.29 1.58
C ASP A 484 -40.90 -21.35 0.64
N LEU A 485 -40.86 -22.64 1.03
CA LEU A 485 -41.54 -23.73 0.31
C LEU A 485 -43.07 -23.55 0.39
N ILE A 486 -43.63 -23.15 1.53
CA ILE A 486 -45.07 -22.86 1.66
C ILE A 486 -45.45 -21.76 0.66
N ILE A 487 -44.74 -20.64 0.64
CA ILE A 487 -45.00 -19.51 -0.32
C ILE A 487 -44.96 -20.01 -1.77
N ALA A 488 -43.95 -20.81 -2.11
CA ALA A 488 -43.79 -21.31 -3.46
C ALA A 488 -44.93 -22.31 -3.85
N LEU A 489 -45.31 -23.20 -2.95
CA LEU A 489 -46.36 -24.18 -3.19
C LEU A 489 -47.76 -23.53 -3.19
N GLU A 490 -48.03 -22.52 -2.36
CA GLU A 490 -49.26 -21.73 -2.42
C GLU A 490 -49.42 -21.11 -3.81
N TYR A 491 -48.37 -20.41 -4.30
CA TYR A 491 -48.40 -19.83 -5.64
C TYR A 491 -48.63 -20.90 -6.72
N LEU A 492 -47.90 -22.02 -6.69
CA LEU A 492 -48.03 -23.09 -7.70
C LEU A 492 -49.39 -23.76 -7.66
N THR A 493 -49.96 -24.01 -6.46
CA THR A 493 -51.29 -24.55 -6.30
C THR A 493 -52.34 -23.65 -6.92
N TYR A 494 -52.28 -22.33 -6.64
CA TYR A 494 -53.17 -21.34 -7.19
C TYR A 494 -53.00 -21.16 -8.72
N TYR A 495 -51.75 -21.16 -9.22
CA TYR A 495 -51.49 -21.11 -10.66
C TYR A 495 -52.16 -22.26 -11.39
N PHE A 496 -51.95 -23.54 -10.98
CA PHE A 496 -52.50 -24.70 -11.64
C PHE A 496 -54.06 -24.74 -11.55
N PHE A 497 -54.59 -24.24 -10.43
CA PHE A 497 -56.04 -24.09 -10.28
C PHE A 497 -56.61 -23.10 -11.33
N LEU A 498 -56.00 -21.97 -11.51
CA LEU A 498 -56.42 -20.95 -12.52
C LEU A 498 -56.33 -21.50 -13.95
N GLN A 499 -55.40 -22.39 -14.22
CA GLN A 499 -55.26 -23.02 -15.56
C GLN A 499 -56.22 -24.22 -15.75
N GLY A 500 -57.03 -24.57 -14.75
CA GLY A 500 -57.89 -25.75 -14.79
C GLY A 500 -57.14 -27.08 -14.76
N ASP A 501 -55.86 -27.09 -14.40
CA ASP A 501 -55.03 -28.29 -14.25
C ASP A 501 -55.27 -28.96 -12.92
N VAL A 502 -56.20 -29.94 -12.93
CA VAL A 502 -56.64 -30.70 -11.77
C VAL A 502 -55.48 -31.46 -11.10
N GLU A 503 -54.62 -32.09 -11.90
CA GLU A 503 -53.51 -32.89 -11.36
C GLU A 503 -52.39 -32.04 -10.82
N GLY A 504 -52.04 -30.94 -11.50
CA GLY A 504 -51.08 -29.94 -11.03
C GLY A 504 -51.53 -29.32 -9.72
N THR A 505 -52.83 -28.95 -9.60
CA THR A 505 -53.41 -28.39 -8.37
C THR A 505 -53.32 -29.41 -7.22
N ARG A 506 -53.77 -30.65 -7.45
CA ARG A 506 -53.73 -31.74 -6.46
C ARG A 506 -52.31 -31.97 -5.95
N THR A 507 -51.37 -32.11 -6.87
CA THR A 507 -49.96 -32.41 -6.54
C THR A 507 -49.35 -31.34 -5.65
N ASN A 508 -49.54 -30.07 -5.98
CA ASN A 508 -48.93 -28.99 -5.22
C ASN A 508 -49.69 -28.70 -3.91
N ALA A 509 -51.04 -28.82 -3.89
CA ALA A 509 -51.81 -28.73 -2.66
C ALA A 509 -51.44 -29.83 -1.65
N THR A 510 -51.23 -31.07 -2.12
CA THR A 510 -50.79 -32.17 -1.25
C THR A 510 -49.45 -31.84 -0.58
N LYS A 511 -48.45 -31.43 -1.36
CA LYS A 511 -47.12 -30.99 -0.83
C LYS A 511 -47.24 -29.83 0.15
N LEU A 512 -48.13 -28.88 -0.14
CA LEU A 512 -48.37 -27.71 0.70
C LEU A 512 -48.94 -28.14 2.06
N LEU A 513 -49.97 -29.00 2.05
CA LEU A 513 -50.62 -29.51 3.27
C LEU A 513 -49.75 -30.49 4.07
N GLU A 514 -48.78 -31.14 3.42
CA GLU A 514 -47.73 -31.90 4.15
C GLU A 514 -46.84 -30.96 4.99
N LEU A 515 -46.55 -29.76 4.51
CA LEU A 515 -45.72 -28.79 5.23
C LEU A 515 -46.53 -27.95 6.23
N ASP A 516 -47.77 -27.59 5.85
CA ASP A 516 -48.68 -26.79 6.66
C ASP A 516 -50.12 -27.32 6.53
N PRO A 517 -50.50 -28.29 7.41
CA PRO A 517 -51.82 -28.89 7.36
C PRO A 517 -53.00 -27.93 7.59
N ALA A 518 -52.70 -26.74 8.13
CA ALA A 518 -53.71 -25.68 8.39
C ALA A 518 -53.74 -24.61 7.28
N ASN A 519 -52.99 -24.80 6.23
CA ASN A 519 -52.90 -23.84 5.13
C ASN A 519 -54.24 -23.69 4.40
N GLN A 520 -54.86 -22.51 4.52
CA GLN A 520 -56.21 -22.27 4.02
C GLN A 520 -56.30 -22.41 2.49
N THR A 521 -55.34 -21.84 1.75
CA THR A 521 -55.28 -21.96 0.28
C THR A 521 -55.19 -23.42 -0.14
N GLY A 522 -54.35 -24.21 0.54
CA GLY A 522 -54.19 -25.65 0.26
C GLY A 522 -55.49 -26.42 0.51
N ILE A 523 -56.21 -26.13 1.60
CA ILE A 523 -57.48 -26.80 1.97
C ILE A 523 -58.57 -26.47 0.93
N GLU A 524 -58.81 -25.21 0.66
CA GLU A 524 -59.87 -24.73 -0.24
C GLU A 524 -59.69 -25.25 -1.68
N LEU A 525 -58.45 -25.18 -2.20
CA LEU A 525 -58.19 -25.61 -3.56
C LEU A 525 -58.20 -27.14 -3.66
N MET A 526 -57.82 -27.87 -2.61
CA MET A 526 -57.98 -29.34 -2.57
C MET A 526 -59.46 -29.77 -2.53
N GLU A 527 -60.31 -29.06 -1.81
CA GLU A 527 -61.76 -29.28 -1.80
C GLU A 527 -62.40 -29.00 -3.15
N ALA A 528 -62.01 -27.91 -3.83
CA ALA A 528 -62.45 -27.62 -5.18
C ALA A 528 -62.07 -28.71 -6.18
N VAL A 529 -60.89 -29.32 -6.05
CA VAL A 529 -60.47 -30.49 -6.84
C VAL A 529 -61.33 -31.70 -6.57
N LYS A 530 -61.67 -31.98 -5.29
CA LYS A 530 -62.46 -33.17 -4.88
C LYS A 530 -63.91 -33.07 -5.29
N SER A 531 -64.49 -31.85 -5.19
CA SER A 531 -65.92 -31.59 -5.53
C SER A 531 -66.17 -31.45 -7.05
N GLY A 532 -65.09 -31.43 -7.88
CA GLY A 532 -65.22 -31.19 -9.31
C GLY A 532 -65.68 -29.76 -9.69
N THR A 533 -65.56 -28.80 -8.76
CA THR A 533 -65.97 -27.39 -8.94
C THR A 533 -64.88 -26.54 -9.55
N MET A 534 -63.78 -27.10 -10.01
CA MET A 534 -62.77 -26.39 -10.75
C MET A 534 -63.31 -25.91 -12.12
N VAL A 535 -63.59 -24.64 -12.21
CA VAL A 535 -63.94 -24.00 -13.46
C VAL A 535 -62.71 -23.20 -13.94
N PRO A 536 -62.12 -23.49 -15.11
CA PRO A 536 -61.08 -22.64 -15.65
C PRO A 536 -61.63 -21.22 -15.81
N ILE A 537 -60.85 -20.23 -15.39
CA ILE A 537 -61.20 -18.83 -15.67
C ILE A 537 -61.10 -18.61 -17.19
N THR A 538 -62.21 -18.72 -17.88
CA THR A 538 -62.28 -18.36 -19.31
C THR A 538 -62.36 -16.83 -19.43
N PRO A 539 -61.59 -16.23 -20.35
CA PRO A 539 -61.72 -14.79 -20.60
C PRO A 539 -63.15 -14.44 -21.00
N GLY A 540 -63.80 -13.62 -20.17
CA GLY A 540 -65.15 -13.07 -20.49
C GLY A 540 -66.33 -13.54 -19.68
N THR A 541 -66.20 -14.33 -18.61
CA THR A 541 -67.29 -14.71 -17.72
C THR A 541 -67.32 -13.84 -16.43
N PRO A 542 -68.31 -12.97 -16.21
CA PRO A 542 -68.47 -12.24 -14.98
C PRO A 542 -68.97 -13.17 -13.84
N GLY A 543 -68.19 -13.30 -12.78
CA GLY A 543 -68.68 -13.73 -11.48
C GLY A 543 -68.87 -15.23 -11.28
N ALA A 544 -67.81 -16.01 -11.06
CA ALA A 544 -67.91 -17.25 -10.28
C ALA A 544 -67.92 -16.93 -8.77
N PRO A 545 -68.84 -17.48 -7.99
CA PRO A 545 -68.85 -17.28 -6.53
C PRO A 545 -67.70 -18.04 -5.91
N GLY A 546 -66.86 -17.36 -5.11
CA GLY A 546 -65.90 -17.98 -4.24
C GLY A 546 -64.49 -18.17 -4.82
N THR A 547 -63.89 -17.14 -5.38
CA THR A 547 -62.43 -17.14 -5.64
C THR A 547 -61.66 -17.05 -4.34
N PRO A 548 -60.74 -18.01 -4.03
CA PRO A 548 -59.91 -17.94 -2.85
C PRO A 548 -59.05 -16.69 -2.80
N THR A 549 -58.85 -16.13 -1.63
CA THR A 549 -57.97 -14.96 -1.46
C THR A 549 -56.51 -15.32 -1.88
N PRO A 550 -55.82 -14.49 -2.69
CA PRO A 550 -54.45 -14.77 -3.02
C PRO A 550 -53.59 -14.78 -1.76
N PRO A 551 -52.51 -15.58 -1.76
CA PRO A 551 -51.62 -15.65 -0.61
C PRO A 551 -51.09 -14.26 -0.26
N VAL A 552 -51.32 -13.86 1.01
CA VAL A 552 -50.85 -12.57 1.52
C VAL A 552 -49.35 -12.57 1.47
N THR A 553 -48.77 -11.69 0.65
CA THR A 553 -47.30 -11.50 0.67
C THR A 553 -46.87 -11.09 2.07
N PRO A 554 -45.93 -11.80 2.71
CA PRO A 554 -45.50 -11.49 4.05
C PRO A 554 -44.96 -10.07 4.12
N THR A 555 -45.50 -9.28 5.01
CA THR A 555 -44.92 -8.00 5.45
C THR A 555 -43.48 -8.27 5.91
N PRO A 556 -42.51 -7.41 5.59
CA PRO A 556 -41.14 -7.60 6.05
C PRO A 556 -41.14 -7.75 7.60
N PRO A 557 -40.35 -8.67 8.14
CA PRO A 557 -40.28 -8.84 9.59
C PRO A 557 -39.87 -7.53 10.23
N ASN A 558 -40.66 -7.06 11.16
CA ASN A 558 -40.28 -5.98 12.06
C ASN A 558 -38.97 -6.41 12.72
N SER A 559 -37.88 -5.74 12.41
CA SER A 559 -36.62 -5.91 13.13
C SER A 559 -36.85 -5.38 14.55
N GLY A 560 -37.40 -6.26 15.41
CA GLY A 560 -37.47 -6.03 16.83
C GLY A 560 -36.06 -5.75 17.34
N GLY A 561 -35.91 -4.58 17.98
CA GLY A 561 -34.68 -4.20 18.63
C GLY A 561 -34.28 -5.24 19.67
N GLY A 562 -33.22 -5.99 19.36
CA GLY A 562 -32.49 -6.73 20.37
C GLY A 562 -31.58 -5.75 21.09
N LYS A 563 -31.98 -5.39 22.31
CA LYS A 563 -31.05 -4.84 23.31
C LYS A 563 -30.08 -5.96 23.70
N GLY A 564 -28.77 -5.70 23.59
CA GLY A 564 -27.71 -6.52 24.07
C GLY A 564 -26.38 -5.91 23.67
#